data_4ed4e51fa951bae90916b94d626abd26
#
_entry.id   4ed4e51fa951bae90916b94d626abd26
#
_cell.length_a   1.000
_cell.length_b   1.000
_cell.length_c   1.000
_cell.angle_alpha   90.00
_cell.angle_beta   90.00
_cell.angle_gamma   90.00
#
_symmetry.space_group_name_H-M   'P 1'
#
loop_
_entity.id
_entity.type
_entity.pdbx_description
1 polymer ?
#
loop_
_entity_poly.entity_id
_entity_poly.type
_entity_poly.pdbx_seq_one_letter_code
_entity_poly.pdbx_strand_id
1 'polypeptide(L)'
;MINQKLSRRGALKSLTATGMAVAASSKIAEQLEAANIKPVKLKGNVNHSVCKWCYSKLSLEELAEAASEFGMHSIELLTPDQFPIIKKYGLACAMSNGPGGITKGFNRIEHHAQLVEGFERMIPQVAAAGFPNIICFSGNRDGLDDDEGLENCAIGLEKVMKTAEKFKVTVCMELLNSKVNHKDYQCDHTEWGVAL
;
A
#
# COMPACT_ATOMS: atom_id res chain seq x y z
N MET A 1 16.51 37.27 19.37
CA MET A 1 16.80 35.95 18.82
C MET A 1 15.50 35.16 18.85
N ILE A 2 14.88 35.00 17.68
CA ILE A 2 13.55 34.37 17.55
C ILE A 2 13.75 32.88 17.45
N ASN A 3 13.32 32.15 18.46
CA ASN A 3 13.38 30.70 18.53
C ASN A 3 12.25 30.13 17.64
N GLN A 4 12.51 29.89 16.36
CA GLN A 4 11.56 29.20 15.48
C GLN A 4 11.53 27.72 15.86
N LYS A 5 10.45 27.30 16.51
CA LYS A 5 10.14 25.89 16.69
C LYS A 5 9.85 25.28 15.32
N LEU A 6 10.76 24.47 14.80
CA LEU A 6 10.54 23.68 13.59
C LEU A 6 9.33 22.74 13.81
N SER A 7 8.29 22.91 13.05
CA SER A 7 7.13 22.02 13.08
C SER A 7 7.48 20.70 12.38
N ARG A 8 6.82 19.60 12.78
CA ARG A 8 6.98 18.28 12.15
C ARG A 8 6.80 18.34 10.61
N ARG A 9 5.95 19.25 10.11
CA ARG A 9 5.80 19.54 8.67
C ARG A 9 7.00 20.27 8.05
N GLY A 10 7.74 21.05 8.81
CA GLY A 10 8.96 21.73 8.34
C GLY A 10 10.12 20.77 8.12
N ALA A 11 10.28 19.77 9.01
CA ALA A 11 11.30 18.75 8.89
C ALA A 11 11.09 17.86 7.66
N LEU A 12 9.82 17.48 7.37
CA LEU A 12 9.49 16.71 6.16
C LEU A 12 9.72 17.50 4.85
N LYS A 13 9.50 18.81 4.84
CA LYS A 13 9.71 19.65 3.65
C LYS A 13 11.20 19.86 3.31
N SER A 14 12.09 19.83 4.30
CA SER A 14 13.53 19.96 4.05
C SER A 14 14.15 18.68 3.47
N LEU A 15 13.53 17.52 3.67
CA LEU A 15 13.95 16.25 3.06
C LEU A 15 13.73 16.18 1.53
N THR A 16 12.88 17.02 0.98
CA THR A 16 12.55 17.01 -0.46
C THR A 16 13.48 17.85 -1.33
N ALA A 17 14.44 18.59 -0.75
CA ALA A 17 15.20 19.61 -1.46
C ALA A 17 16.66 19.25 -1.81
N THR A 18 17.23 18.15 -1.31
CA THR A 18 18.64 17.84 -1.59
C THR A 18 18.80 16.35 -1.96
N GLY A 19 19.06 16.10 -3.23
CA GLY A 19 19.43 14.78 -3.73
C GLY A 19 20.87 14.44 -3.36
N MET A 20 21.04 13.48 -2.44
CA MET A 20 22.21 12.60 -2.30
C MET A 20 21.86 11.48 -1.30
N ALA A 21 21.77 10.26 -1.78
CA ALA A 21 21.07 9.16 -1.13
C ALA A 21 21.93 8.29 -0.18
N VAL A 22 23.20 8.54 0.00
CA VAL A 22 24.07 7.70 0.88
C VAL A 22 24.44 8.39 2.21
N ALA A 23 24.14 9.67 2.34
CA ALA A 23 24.37 10.44 3.58
C ALA A 23 23.07 10.73 4.34
N ALA A 24 21.95 10.13 3.95
CA ALA A 24 20.64 10.53 4.48
C ALA A 24 20.40 10.01 5.90
N SER A 25 20.75 8.76 6.21
CA SER A 25 20.55 8.19 7.54
C SER A 25 21.45 8.86 8.60
N SER A 26 22.73 9.04 8.29
CA SER A 26 23.64 9.73 9.21
C SER A 26 23.29 11.22 9.38
N LYS A 27 22.87 11.92 8.31
CA LYS A 27 22.47 13.32 8.39
C LYS A 27 21.12 13.53 9.07
N ILE A 28 20.19 12.58 8.94
CA ILE A 28 18.93 12.62 9.70
C ILE A 28 19.21 12.40 11.18
N ALA A 29 20.04 11.44 11.52
CA ALA A 29 20.47 11.22 12.90
C ALA A 29 21.19 12.45 13.48
N GLU A 30 22.16 13.03 12.75
CA GLU A 30 22.85 14.28 13.14
C GLU A 30 21.88 15.48 13.26
N GLN A 31 20.88 15.59 12.37
CA GLN A 31 19.89 16.68 12.48
C GLN A 31 18.91 16.47 13.63
N LEU A 32 18.59 15.22 13.97
CA LEU A 32 17.78 14.89 15.15
C LEU A 32 18.56 15.14 16.44
N GLU A 33 19.85 14.82 16.48
CA GLU A 33 20.74 15.15 17.61
C GLU A 33 20.96 16.66 17.75
N ALA A 34 21.17 17.37 16.64
CA ALA A 34 21.30 18.83 16.62
C ALA A 34 20.02 19.55 17.06
N ALA A 35 18.86 18.96 16.80
CA ALA A 35 17.57 19.47 17.27
C ALA A 35 17.23 19.09 18.71
N ASN A 36 18.11 18.35 19.40
CA ASN A 36 17.90 17.85 20.78
C ASN A 36 16.55 17.11 20.95
N ILE A 37 16.08 16.45 19.88
CA ILE A 37 14.84 15.67 19.88
C ILE A 37 15.17 14.28 20.42
N LYS A 38 14.87 14.07 21.70
CA LYS A 38 14.98 12.72 22.28
C LYS A 38 14.03 11.77 21.58
N PRO A 39 14.48 10.57 21.19
CA PRO A 39 13.58 9.57 20.64
C PRO A 39 12.44 9.30 21.62
N VAL A 40 11.21 9.48 21.15
CA VAL A 40 10.04 9.16 21.96
C VAL A 40 9.86 7.65 21.91
N LYS A 41 9.95 6.98 23.06
CA LYS A 41 9.63 5.56 23.15
C LYS A 41 8.14 5.40 22.84
N LEU A 42 7.84 4.84 21.69
CA LEU A 42 6.47 4.53 21.29
C LEU A 42 5.89 3.46 22.22
N LYS A 43 4.61 3.59 22.56
CA LYS A 43 3.91 2.61 23.40
C LYS A 43 3.60 1.31 22.65
N GLY A 44 3.77 1.26 21.32
CA GLY A 44 3.48 0.11 20.49
C GLY A 44 1.99 -0.22 20.34
N ASN A 45 1.10 0.72 20.66
CA ASN A 45 -0.35 0.49 20.61
C ASN A 45 -0.93 0.62 19.19
N VAL A 46 -0.16 1.16 18.24
CA VAL A 46 -0.56 1.35 16.85
C VAL A 46 0.58 0.87 15.95
N ASN A 47 0.25 0.00 15.00
CA ASN A 47 1.17 -0.43 13.97
C ASN A 47 1.14 0.62 12.85
N HIS A 48 2.24 1.37 12.71
CA HIS A 48 2.38 2.36 11.65
C HIS A 48 2.95 1.71 10.39
N SER A 49 2.47 2.17 9.24
CA SER A 49 2.96 1.73 7.94
C SER A 49 3.24 2.91 7.00
N VAL A 50 3.89 2.61 5.89
CA VAL A 50 4.19 3.56 4.83
C VAL A 50 4.00 2.90 3.46
N CYS A 51 3.43 3.65 2.49
CA CYS A 51 3.31 3.16 1.12
C CYS A 51 4.57 3.49 0.31
N LYS A 52 5.12 2.49 -0.40
CA LYS A 52 6.33 2.65 -1.22
C LYS A 52 6.20 3.73 -2.28
N TRP A 53 5.06 3.81 -2.95
CA TRP A 53 4.83 4.78 -4.03
C TRP A 53 4.91 6.24 -3.59
N CYS A 54 4.66 6.54 -2.31
CA CYS A 54 4.81 7.89 -1.76
C CYS A 54 6.28 8.35 -1.71
N TYR A 55 7.22 7.42 -1.81
CA TYR A 55 8.66 7.65 -1.68
C TYR A 55 9.40 7.15 -2.92
N SER A 56 8.96 7.58 -4.10
CA SER A 56 9.49 7.14 -5.39
C SER A 56 10.99 7.41 -5.60
N LYS A 57 11.54 8.38 -4.89
CA LYS A 57 12.96 8.77 -4.96
C LYS A 57 13.88 7.87 -4.12
N LEU A 58 13.34 7.10 -3.18
CA LEU A 58 14.11 6.16 -2.37
C LEU A 58 14.04 4.77 -3.00
N SER A 59 15.11 4.01 -2.92
CA SER A 59 15.07 2.57 -3.13
C SER A 59 14.17 1.90 -2.08
N LEU A 60 13.80 0.66 -2.30
CA LEU A 60 13.02 -0.07 -1.28
C LEU A 60 13.85 -0.36 -0.05
N GLU A 61 15.15 -0.64 -0.23
CA GLU A 61 16.10 -0.85 0.85
C GLU A 61 16.24 0.39 1.74
N GLU A 62 16.46 1.56 1.15
CA GLU A 62 16.58 2.83 1.90
C GLU A 62 15.29 3.14 2.67
N LEU A 63 14.13 2.90 2.05
CA LEU A 63 12.84 3.09 2.72
C LEU A 63 12.64 2.08 3.85
N ALA A 64 13.06 0.83 3.67
CA ALA A 64 12.92 -0.23 4.69
C ALA A 64 13.83 0.03 5.89
N GLU A 65 15.07 0.47 5.65
CA GLU A 65 15.98 0.87 6.72
C GLU A 65 15.37 2.01 7.55
N ALA A 66 14.95 3.09 6.89
CA ALA A 66 14.34 4.24 7.57
C ALA A 66 13.04 3.87 8.31
N ALA A 67 12.18 3.06 7.69
CA ALA A 67 10.94 2.62 8.32
C ALA A 67 11.20 1.79 9.58
N SER A 68 12.19 0.89 9.54
CA SER A 68 12.61 0.09 10.69
C SER A 68 13.18 0.97 11.81
N GLU A 69 14.04 1.94 11.49
CA GLU A 69 14.60 2.89 12.46
C GLU A 69 13.51 3.75 13.14
N PHE A 70 12.47 4.14 12.40
CA PHE A 70 11.33 4.88 12.95
C PHE A 70 10.33 4.00 13.71
N GLY A 71 10.57 2.69 13.81
CA GLY A 71 9.69 1.75 14.49
C GLY A 71 8.36 1.53 13.75
N MET A 72 8.34 1.67 12.43
CA MET A 72 7.20 1.26 11.60
C MET A 72 7.15 -0.26 11.51
N HIS A 73 5.96 -0.81 11.27
CA HIS A 73 5.73 -2.25 11.21
C HIS A 73 5.69 -2.80 9.79
N SER A 74 5.32 -1.97 8.81
CA SER A 74 5.13 -2.46 7.44
C SER A 74 5.37 -1.40 6.37
N ILE A 75 5.65 -1.89 5.15
CA ILE A 75 5.65 -1.10 3.91
C ILE A 75 4.62 -1.73 2.99
N GLU A 76 3.69 -0.91 2.53
CA GLU A 76 2.50 -1.37 1.83
C GLU A 76 2.63 -1.31 0.30
N LEU A 77 1.73 -2.05 -0.35
CA LEU A 77 1.55 -2.11 -1.80
C LEU A 77 2.79 -2.63 -2.52
N LEU A 78 3.43 -3.63 -1.92
CA LEU A 78 4.56 -4.35 -2.50
C LEU A 78 4.11 -5.62 -3.23
N THR A 79 4.90 -6.04 -4.20
CA THR A 79 4.75 -7.31 -4.91
C THR A 79 5.60 -8.41 -4.27
N PRO A 80 5.30 -9.69 -4.52
CA PRO A 80 6.01 -10.82 -3.88
C PRO A 80 7.53 -10.84 -4.04
N ASP A 81 8.04 -10.36 -5.16
CA ASP A 81 9.48 -10.23 -5.43
C ASP A 81 10.19 -9.21 -4.51
N GLN A 82 9.43 -8.27 -3.95
CA GLN A 82 9.92 -7.23 -3.05
C GLN A 82 9.90 -7.65 -1.56
N PHE A 83 9.11 -8.66 -1.20
CA PHE A 83 8.97 -9.12 0.20
C PHE A 83 10.29 -9.52 0.86
N PRO A 84 11.24 -10.22 0.21
CA PRO A 84 12.50 -10.57 0.83
C PRO A 84 13.33 -9.36 1.28
N ILE A 85 13.16 -8.20 0.60
CA ILE A 85 13.89 -6.97 0.93
C ILE A 85 13.44 -6.47 2.29
N ILE A 86 12.13 -6.23 2.46
CA ILE A 86 11.59 -5.66 3.70
C ILE A 86 11.73 -6.60 4.91
N LYS A 87 11.69 -7.92 4.68
CA LYS A 87 11.89 -8.91 5.74
C LYS A 87 13.28 -8.86 6.37
N LYS A 88 14.32 -8.45 5.64
CA LYS A 88 15.67 -8.25 6.18
C LYS A 88 15.69 -7.18 7.29
N TYR A 89 14.75 -6.24 7.25
CA TYR A 89 14.60 -5.15 8.22
C TYR A 89 13.52 -5.43 9.27
N GLY A 90 12.99 -6.66 9.31
CA GLY A 90 11.94 -7.05 10.25
C GLY A 90 10.57 -6.46 9.94
N LEU A 91 10.35 -5.96 8.72
CA LEU A 91 9.11 -5.34 8.29
C LEU A 91 8.18 -6.33 7.58
N ALA A 92 6.88 -6.07 7.67
CA ALA A 92 5.82 -6.77 6.98
C ALA A 92 5.28 -5.97 5.78
N CYS A 93 4.38 -6.58 5.02
CA CYS A 93 3.49 -5.91 4.08
C CYS A 93 2.05 -6.27 4.48
N ALA A 94 1.37 -5.34 5.16
CA ALA A 94 0.03 -5.60 5.67
C ALA A 94 -1.02 -5.58 4.55
N MET A 95 -0.76 -4.85 3.46
CA MET A 95 -1.56 -4.84 2.25
C MET A 95 -0.64 -5.04 1.04
N SER A 96 -0.63 -6.24 0.48
CA SER A 96 0.13 -6.56 -0.71
C SER A 96 -0.54 -6.01 -1.96
N ASN A 97 0.25 -5.61 -2.95
CA ASN A 97 -0.28 -5.23 -4.26
C ASN A 97 -0.87 -6.45 -4.97
N GLY A 98 -2.00 -6.25 -5.64
CA GLY A 98 -2.66 -7.28 -6.43
C GLY A 98 -2.46 -7.09 -7.93
N PRO A 99 -2.89 -8.06 -8.74
CA PRO A 99 -2.90 -7.93 -10.19
C PRO A 99 -3.97 -6.92 -10.65
N GLY A 100 -3.78 -6.36 -11.84
CA GLY A 100 -4.64 -5.32 -12.38
C GLY A 100 -4.23 -3.93 -11.96
N GLY A 101 -5.19 -3.05 -11.77
CA GLY A 101 -4.96 -1.67 -11.37
C GLY A 101 -6.25 -0.86 -11.32
N ILE A 102 -6.13 0.40 -10.94
CA ILE A 102 -7.26 1.31 -10.70
C ILE A 102 -8.22 1.39 -11.89
N THR A 103 -7.70 1.42 -13.11
CA THR A 103 -8.53 1.58 -14.33
C THR A 103 -9.01 0.26 -14.91
N LYS A 104 -8.33 -0.86 -14.64
CA LYS A 104 -8.65 -2.19 -15.17
C LYS A 104 -8.82 -3.16 -14.01
N GLY A 105 -10.06 -3.39 -13.63
CA GLY A 105 -10.42 -4.21 -12.50
C GLY A 105 -11.50 -5.24 -12.85
N PHE A 106 -12.17 -5.74 -11.82
CA PHE A 106 -13.12 -6.83 -11.91
C PHE A 106 -14.50 -6.44 -12.49
N ASN A 107 -14.79 -5.15 -12.66
CA ASN A 107 -16.05 -4.70 -13.26
C ASN A 107 -16.21 -5.06 -14.75
N ARG A 108 -15.16 -5.55 -15.40
CA ARG A 108 -15.16 -5.96 -16.80
C ARG A 108 -14.81 -7.43 -16.93
N ILE A 109 -15.73 -8.20 -17.52
CA ILE A 109 -15.60 -9.66 -17.70
C ILE A 109 -14.35 -10.01 -18.53
N GLU A 110 -14.02 -9.20 -19.52
CA GLU A 110 -12.83 -9.40 -20.36
C GLU A 110 -11.50 -9.35 -19.60
N HIS A 111 -11.49 -8.73 -18.41
CA HIS A 111 -10.30 -8.70 -17.56
C HIS A 111 -10.19 -9.91 -16.62
N HIS A 112 -11.30 -10.65 -16.40
CA HIS A 112 -11.36 -11.70 -15.38
C HIS A 112 -10.30 -12.77 -15.55
N ALA A 113 -10.10 -13.28 -16.77
CA ALA A 113 -9.15 -14.36 -17.01
C ALA A 113 -7.73 -13.99 -16.53
N GLN A 114 -7.27 -12.81 -16.91
CA GLN A 114 -5.95 -12.31 -16.53
C GLN A 114 -5.85 -12.00 -15.03
N LEU A 115 -6.90 -11.39 -14.45
CA LEU A 115 -6.93 -11.05 -13.04
C LEU A 115 -6.93 -12.31 -12.17
N VAL A 116 -7.81 -13.28 -12.48
CA VAL A 116 -7.91 -14.55 -11.74
C VAL A 116 -6.57 -15.29 -11.78
N GLU A 117 -5.96 -15.46 -12.96
CA GLU A 117 -4.62 -16.07 -13.08
C GLU A 117 -3.58 -15.34 -12.22
N GLY A 118 -3.62 -14.00 -12.23
CA GLY A 118 -2.73 -13.19 -11.41
C GLY A 118 -2.92 -13.43 -9.92
N PHE A 119 -4.16 -13.46 -9.44
CA PHE A 119 -4.47 -13.73 -8.02
C PHE A 119 -4.09 -15.15 -7.62
N GLU A 120 -4.39 -16.16 -8.43
CA GLU A 120 -4.03 -17.55 -8.18
C GLU A 120 -2.52 -17.74 -8.05
N ARG A 121 -1.73 -16.99 -8.81
CA ARG A 121 -0.28 -16.99 -8.72
C ARG A 121 0.25 -16.23 -7.50
N MET A 122 -0.35 -15.07 -7.15
CA MET A 122 0.18 -14.18 -6.11
C MET A 122 -0.27 -14.58 -4.70
N ILE A 123 -1.50 -15.03 -4.50
CA ILE A 123 -2.04 -15.38 -3.18
C ILE A 123 -1.16 -16.41 -2.43
N PRO A 124 -0.71 -17.52 -3.06
CA PRO A 124 0.21 -18.46 -2.38
C PRO A 124 1.51 -17.81 -1.93
N GLN A 125 2.03 -16.85 -2.69
CA GLN A 125 3.29 -16.16 -2.37
C GLN A 125 3.11 -15.17 -1.21
N VAL A 126 1.97 -14.46 -1.17
CA VAL A 126 1.58 -13.57 -0.06
C VAL A 126 1.45 -14.39 1.23
N ALA A 127 0.75 -15.54 1.17
CA ALA A 127 0.60 -16.44 2.30
C ALA A 127 1.95 -17.02 2.77
N ALA A 128 2.80 -17.47 1.84
CA ALA A 128 4.13 -18.00 2.15
C ALA A 128 5.04 -16.96 2.80
N ALA A 129 4.83 -15.67 2.49
CA ALA A 129 5.49 -14.57 3.15
C ALA A 129 4.94 -14.30 4.57
N GLY A 130 3.79 -14.85 4.94
CA GLY A 130 3.10 -14.61 6.20
C GLY A 130 2.31 -13.31 6.20
N PHE A 131 1.93 -12.78 5.03
CA PHE A 131 1.18 -11.54 4.91
C PHE A 131 -0.32 -11.82 4.73
N PRO A 132 -1.19 -10.95 5.30
CA PRO A 132 -2.60 -11.29 5.45
C PRO A 132 -3.49 -10.88 4.27
N ASN A 133 -3.12 -9.83 3.53
CA ASN A 133 -4.04 -9.16 2.60
C ASN A 133 -3.42 -8.92 1.24
N ILE A 134 -4.28 -8.93 0.22
CA ILE A 134 -3.95 -8.54 -1.15
C ILE A 134 -5.05 -7.61 -1.67
N ILE A 135 -4.67 -6.47 -2.26
CA ILE A 135 -5.62 -5.48 -2.79
C ILE A 135 -6.17 -5.92 -4.14
N CYS A 136 -7.44 -5.57 -4.41
CA CYS A 136 -8.06 -5.65 -5.72
C CYS A 136 -8.79 -4.36 -6.07
N PHE A 137 -9.11 -4.20 -7.34
CA PHE A 137 -9.74 -3.00 -7.89
C PHE A 137 -11.00 -3.34 -8.65
N SER A 138 -12.02 -2.47 -8.54
CA SER A 138 -13.22 -2.57 -9.37
C SER A 138 -12.94 -2.25 -10.84
N GLY A 139 -12.13 -1.24 -11.09
CA GLY A 139 -11.92 -0.66 -12.41
C GLY A 139 -12.73 0.63 -12.61
N ASN A 140 -12.48 1.31 -13.73
CA ASN A 140 -13.26 2.45 -14.15
C ASN A 140 -14.62 2.00 -14.74
N ARG A 141 -15.64 2.85 -14.60
CA ARG A 141 -16.95 2.64 -15.20
C ARG A 141 -16.88 2.58 -16.73
N ASP A 142 -16.23 3.54 -17.36
CA ASP A 142 -16.22 3.70 -18.82
C ASP A 142 -17.63 3.51 -19.40
N GLY A 143 -18.64 4.15 -18.77
CA GLY A 143 -20.03 4.08 -19.14
C GLY A 143 -20.80 2.83 -18.67
N LEU A 144 -20.17 1.92 -17.92
CA LEU A 144 -20.84 0.76 -17.34
C LEU A 144 -21.74 1.19 -16.17
N ASP A 145 -22.92 0.61 -16.10
CA ASP A 145 -23.86 0.78 -14.99
C ASP A 145 -23.27 0.26 -13.67
N ASP A 146 -23.68 0.85 -12.53
CA ASP A 146 -23.13 0.49 -11.22
C ASP A 146 -23.58 -0.91 -10.78
N ASP A 147 -24.82 -1.32 -11.08
CA ASP A 147 -25.32 -2.66 -10.74
C ASP A 147 -24.66 -3.73 -11.62
N GLU A 148 -24.50 -3.46 -12.93
CA GLU A 148 -23.80 -4.37 -13.83
C GLU A 148 -22.33 -4.52 -13.43
N GLY A 149 -21.67 -3.42 -13.08
CA GLY A 149 -20.29 -3.45 -12.60
C GLY A 149 -20.12 -4.22 -11.28
N LEU A 150 -21.10 -4.11 -10.38
CA LEU A 150 -21.13 -4.86 -9.12
C LEU A 150 -21.25 -6.37 -9.38
N GLU A 151 -22.21 -6.77 -10.25
CA GLU A 151 -22.40 -8.17 -10.62
C GLU A 151 -21.15 -8.76 -11.28
N ASN A 152 -20.56 -8.05 -12.23
CA ASN A 152 -19.31 -8.46 -12.87
C ASN A 152 -18.17 -8.63 -11.85
N CYS A 153 -18.01 -7.69 -10.92
CA CYS A 153 -17.03 -7.81 -9.85
C CYS A 153 -17.25 -9.06 -9.00
N ALA A 154 -18.49 -9.33 -8.61
CA ALA A 154 -18.85 -10.52 -7.82
C ALA A 154 -18.50 -11.82 -8.58
N ILE A 155 -18.90 -11.95 -9.84
CA ILE A 155 -18.59 -13.10 -10.70
C ILE A 155 -17.09 -13.33 -10.84
N GLY A 156 -16.30 -12.25 -10.97
CA GLY A 156 -14.86 -12.36 -11.12
C GLY A 156 -14.16 -12.72 -9.81
N LEU A 157 -14.54 -12.09 -8.71
CA LEU A 157 -13.97 -12.34 -7.39
C LEU A 157 -14.31 -13.74 -6.85
N GLU A 158 -15.52 -14.25 -7.09
CA GLU A 158 -15.92 -15.61 -6.70
C GLU A 158 -14.92 -16.66 -7.19
N LYS A 159 -14.37 -16.50 -8.40
CA LYS A 159 -13.35 -17.41 -8.96
C LYS A 159 -12.05 -17.42 -8.18
N VAL A 160 -11.75 -16.35 -7.47
CA VAL A 160 -10.52 -16.17 -6.65
C VAL A 160 -10.72 -16.69 -5.22
N MET A 161 -11.94 -16.68 -4.71
CA MET A 161 -12.24 -16.94 -3.29
C MET A 161 -11.74 -18.29 -2.81
N LYS A 162 -11.91 -19.36 -3.60
CA LYS A 162 -11.41 -20.69 -3.24
C LYS A 162 -9.91 -20.73 -2.94
N THR A 163 -9.12 -19.98 -3.73
CA THR A 163 -7.67 -19.85 -3.50
C THR A 163 -7.38 -18.97 -2.29
N ALA A 164 -8.09 -17.85 -2.15
CA ALA A 164 -7.93 -16.95 -1.03
C ALA A 164 -8.22 -17.63 0.31
N GLU A 165 -9.33 -18.35 0.42
CA GLU A 165 -9.71 -19.12 1.61
C GLU A 165 -8.72 -20.23 1.94
N LYS A 166 -8.30 -21.01 0.93
CA LYS A 166 -7.30 -22.07 1.09
C LYS A 166 -6.01 -21.58 1.70
N PHE A 167 -5.55 -20.40 1.28
CA PHE A 167 -4.30 -19.80 1.75
C PHE A 167 -4.48 -18.80 2.89
N LYS A 168 -5.73 -18.55 3.34
CA LYS A 168 -6.08 -17.61 4.41
C LYS A 168 -5.57 -16.19 4.14
N VAL A 169 -5.66 -15.74 2.89
CA VAL A 169 -5.35 -14.38 2.46
C VAL A 169 -6.66 -13.67 2.17
N THR A 170 -6.83 -12.48 2.71
CA THR A 170 -8.01 -11.64 2.46
C THR A 170 -7.80 -10.84 1.17
N VAL A 171 -8.74 -10.94 0.24
CA VAL A 171 -8.80 -10.07 -0.94
C VAL A 171 -9.58 -8.81 -0.56
N CYS A 172 -8.95 -7.65 -0.67
CA CYS A 172 -9.50 -6.37 -0.22
C CYS A 172 -9.82 -5.47 -1.42
N MET A 173 -11.10 -5.17 -1.62
CA MET A 173 -11.54 -4.20 -2.63
C MET A 173 -11.22 -2.79 -2.15
N GLU A 174 -10.51 -2.01 -2.97
CA GLU A 174 -10.20 -0.62 -2.64
C GLU A 174 -11.37 0.31 -2.98
N LEU A 175 -11.77 1.15 -2.01
CA LEU A 175 -12.62 2.30 -2.26
C LEU A 175 -11.75 3.51 -2.62
N LEU A 176 -12.02 4.13 -3.77
CA LEU A 176 -11.28 5.32 -4.20
C LEU A 176 -12.14 6.58 -4.22
N ASN A 177 -11.46 7.71 -4.10
CA ASN A 177 -12.08 9.03 -4.12
C ASN A 177 -12.40 9.49 -5.55
N SER A 178 -13.64 9.31 -5.99
CA SER A 178 -14.12 9.81 -7.29
C SER A 178 -14.38 11.32 -7.35
N LYS A 179 -14.51 11.98 -6.20
CA LYS A 179 -14.79 13.41 -6.13
C LYS A 179 -13.64 14.27 -6.62
N VAL A 180 -12.40 13.81 -6.44
CA VAL A 180 -11.20 14.59 -6.75
C VAL A 180 -10.33 13.90 -7.80
N ASN A 181 -9.87 12.67 -7.54
CA ASN A 181 -8.79 12.05 -8.31
C ASN A 181 -9.28 10.99 -9.31
N HIS A 182 -10.07 10.01 -8.87
CA HIS A 182 -10.44 8.83 -9.65
C HIS A 182 -11.90 8.91 -10.09
N LYS A 183 -12.25 9.97 -10.82
CA LYS A 183 -13.65 10.38 -11.12
C LYS A 183 -14.52 9.29 -11.75
N ASP A 184 -13.91 8.35 -12.43
CA ASP A 184 -14.63 7.27 -13.13
C ASP A 184 -14.52 5.92 -12.44
N TYR A 185 -13.86 5.85 -11.27
CA TYR A 185 -13.70 4.60 -10.54
C TYR A 185 -15.03 4.10 -9.98
N GLN A 186 -15.30 2.79 -10.12
CA GLN A 186 -16.63 2.24 -9.82
C GLN A 186 -16.87 2.04 -8.32
N CYS A 187 -15.95 1.45 -7.59
CA CYS A 187 -16.06 1.28 -6.14
C CYS A 187 -15.69 2.59 -5.40
N ASP A 188 -16.52 3.62 -5.53
CA ASP A 188 -16.28 4.96 -4.96
C ASP A 188 -17.22 5.33 -3.80
N HIS A 189 -18.18 4.45 -3.47
CA HIS A 189 -19.13 4.61 -2.37
C HIS A 189 -19.12 3.39 -1.46
N THR A 190 -19.23 3.63 -0.16
CA THR A 190 -19.21 2.56 0.86
C THR A 190 -20.33 1.56 0.65
N GLU A 191 -21.52 2.03 0.30
CA GLU A 191 -22.71 1.19 0.06
C GLU A 191 -22.47 0.20 -1.07
N TRP A 192 -21.84 0.62 -2.16
CA TRP A 192 -21.47 -0.24 -3.28
C TRP A 192 -20.44 -1.30 -2.83
N GLY A 193 -19.41 -0.88 -2.09
CA GLY A 193 -18.41 -1.80 -1.55
C GLY A 193 -19.00 -2.83 -0.57
N VAL A 194 -19.96 -2.44 0.26
CA VAL A 194 -20.67 -3.34 1.19
C VAL A 194 -21.56 -4.32 0.43
N ALA A 195 -22.24 -3.87 -0.62
CA ALA A 195 -23.06 -4.75 -1.46
C ALA A 195 -22.22 -5.84 -2.14
N LEU A 196 -21.02 -5.47 -2.64
CA LEU A 196 -20.06 -6.41 -3.21
C LEU A 196 -19.57 -7.44 -2.19
#